data_fae7e99838cba38910bb1b5960fc64de
#
_entry.id   fae7e99838cba38910bb1b5960fc64de
#
_cell.length_a   1.000
_cell.length_b   1.000
_cell.length_c   1.000
_cell.angle_alpha   90.00
_cell.angle_beta   90.00
_cell.angle_gamma   90.00
#
_symmetry.space_group_name_H-M   'P 1'
#
loop_
_entity.id
_entity.type
_entity.pdbx_description
1 polymer ?
#
loop_
_entity_poly.entity_id
_entity_poly.type
_entity_poly.pdbx_seq_one_letter_code
_entity_poly.pdbx_strand_id
1 'polypeptide(L)'
;MAISMSADGAVTASARVRAHVALTKPRIVELLLATALPTTFLAAGGLPPLVPTIAVMVGGTLAAGSANTFNSVYDRDIDALMGRTFHRPAAMGVVSVRAGIAQGIVLGVLSALVLLLMANALSALLSLVAIAFYAVVYTMVLKRRTPQNIVWGGAAGCMPVLIAWAAVTGSLTW
;
A
#
# COMPACT_ATOMS: atom_id res chain seq x y z
N MET A 1 6.09 13.85 -15.28
CA MET A 1 4.62 13.83 -15.50
C MET A 1 4.13 15.26 -15.37
N ALA A 2 3.70 15.90 -16.47
CA ALA A 2 3.23 17.29 -16.45
C ALA A 2 1.87 17.37 -15.73
N ILE A 3 1.74 18.27 -14.75
CA ILE A 3 0.46 18.55 -14.08
C ILE A 3 -0.32 19.49 -15.00
N SER A 4 -1.46 19.02 -15.52
CA SER A 4 -2.35 19.85 -16.31
C SER A 4 -3.03 20.87 -15.40
N MET A 5 -2.83 22.15 -15.70
CA MET A 5 -3.50 23.28 -15.04
C MET A 5 -4.66 23.75 -15.92
N SER A 6 -5.76 24.18 -15.31
CA SER A 6 -6.86 24.87 -16.02
C SER A 6 -6.42 26.28 -16.41
N ALA A 7 -7.22 26.94 -17.28
CA ALA A 7 -6.98 28.33 -17.68
C ALA A 7 -6.86 29.31 -16.49
N ASP A 8 -7.49 28.99 -15.37
CA ASP A 8 -7.47 29.78 -14.13
C ASP A 8 -6.33 29.40 -13.16
N GLY A 9 -5.31 28.64 -13.61
CA GLY A 9 -4.20 28.23 -12.78
C GLY A 9 -4.50 27.16 -11.72
N ALA A 10 -5.73 26.64 -11.67
CA ALA A 10 -6.15 25.58 -10.75
C ALA A 10 -5.79 24.19 -11.29
N VAL A 11 -5.42 23.27 -10.40
CA VAL A 11 -5.18 21.86 -10.76
C VAL A 11 -6.50 21.24 -11.20
N THR A 12 -6.54 20.66 -12.41
CA THR A 12 -7.76 20.03 -12.94
C THR A 12 -8.20 18.82 -12.09
N ALA A 13 -9.50 18.50 -12.10
CA ALA A 13 -10.04 17.35 -11.36
C ALA A 13 -9.34 16.04 -11.75
N SER A 14 -9.08 15.84 -13.04
CA SER A 14 -8.35 14.66 -13.54
C SER A 14 -6.90 14.60 -13.04
N ALA A 15 -6.23 15.75 -12.94
CA ALA A 15 -4.89 15.83 -12.40
C ALA A 15 -4.86 15.52 -10.88
N ARG A 16 -5.89 15.95 -10.13
CA ARG A 16 -6.05 15.60 -8.71
C ARG A 16 -6.24 14.10 -8.52
N VAL A 17 -7.13 13.47 -9.28
CA VAL A 17 -7.34 12.01 -9.22
C VAL A 17 -6.03 11.27 -9.52
N ARG A 18 -5.33 11.64 -10.60
CA ARG A 18 -4.02 11.05 -10.93
C ARG A 18 -2.98 11.25 -9.82
N ALA A 19 -2.98 12.40 -9.15
CA ALA A 19 -2.10 12.68 -8.03
C ALA A 19 -2.40 11.75 -6.84
N HIS A 20 -3.67 11.51 -6.50
CA HIS A 20 -4.07 10.57 -5.46
C HIS A 20 -3.71 9.12 -5.82
N VAL A 21 -3.91 8.69 -7.06
CA VAL A 21 -3.47 7.37 -7.54
C VAL A 21 -1.94 7.24 -7.47
N ALA A 22 -1.19 8.28 -7.82
CA ALA A 22 0.27 8.25 -7.78
C ALA A 22 0.83 8.07 -6.35
N LEU A 23 0.11 8.50 -5.30
CA LEU A 23 0.51 8.26 -3.90
C LEU A 23 0.51 6.77 -3.54
N THR A 24 -0.37 5.97 -4.14
CA THR A 24 -0.46 4.52 -3.87
C THR A 24 0.69 3.73 -4.50
N LYS A 25 1.49 4.35 -5.39
CA LYS A 25 2.61 3.72 -6.10
C LYS A 25 2.21 2.42 -6.83
N PRO A 26 1.35 2.46 -7.87
CA PRO A 26 0.77 1.27 -8.51
C PRO A 26 1.80 0.20 -8.90
N ARG A 27 2.97 0.58 -9.42
CA ARG A 27 4.05 -0.35 -9.77
C ARG A 27 4.52 -1.22 -8.61
N ILE A 28 4.56 -0.65 -7.39
CA ILE A 28 4.95 -1.42 -6.20
C ILE A 28 3.82 -2.36 -5.82
N VAL A 29 2.57 -1.89 -5.92
CA VAL A 29 1.38 -2.72 -5.69
C VAL A 29 1.36 -3.93 -6.61
N GLU A 30 1.59 -3.75 -7.92
CA GLU A 30 1.68 -4.84 -8.91
C GLU A 30 2.72 -5.91 -8.49
N LEU A 31 3.91 -5.49 -8.05
CA LEU A 31 4.95 -6.42 -7.60
C LEU A 31 4.53 -7.22 -6.36
N LEU A 32 3.85 -6.58 -5.40
CA LEU A 32 3.35 -7.26 -4.20
C LEU A 32 2.24 -8.25 -4.54
N LEU A 33 1.35 -7.91 -5.46
CA LEU A 33 0.29 -8.81 -5.95
C LEU A 33 0.86 -9.99 -6.76
N ALA A 34 1.95 -9.77 -7.51
CA ALA A 34 2.64 -10.83 -8.24
C ALA A 34 3.23 -11.90 -7.30
N THR A 35 3.49 -11.59 -6.03
CA THR A 35 3.88 -12.58 -5.02
C THR A 35 2.67 -13.17 -4.29
N ALA A 36 1.64 -12.36 -4.03
CA ALA A 36 0.45 -12.81 -3.32
C ALA A 36 -0.38 -13.81 -4.13
N LEU A 37 -0.57 -13.58 -5.43
CA LEU A 37 -1.40 -14.45 -6.27
C LEU A 37 -0.89 -15.90 -6.34
N PRO A 38 0.38 -16.19 -6.69
CA PRO A 38 0.91 -17.54 -6.66
C PRO A 38 0.81 -18.20 -5.27
N THR A 39 0.93 -17.41 -4.20
CA THR A 39 0.81 -17.92 -2.84
C THR A 39 -0.60 -18.47 -2.58
N THR A 40 -1.67 -17.91 -3.16
CA THR A 40 -3.02 -18.47 -3.01
C THR A 40 -3.13 -19.89 -3.61
N PHE A 41 -2.44 -20.16 -4.73
CA PHE A 41 -2.37 -21.49 -5.34
C PHE A 41 -1.58 -22.48 -4.48
N LEU A 42 -0.44 -22.04 -3.93
CA LEU A 42 0.37 -22.85 -3.02
C LEU A 42 -0.43 -23.21 -1.75
N ALA A 43 -1.11 -22.23 -1.17
CA ALA A 43 -1.90 -22.41 0.04
C ALA A 43 -3.10 -23.36 -0.18
N ALA A 44 -3.66 -23.38 -1.37
CA ALA A 44 -4.78 -24.26 -1.74
C ALA A 44 -4.32 -25.67 -2.18
N GLY A 45 -3.03 -25.87 -2.46
CA GLY A 45 -2.51 -27.09 -3.07
C GLY A 45 -3.04 -27.36 -4.49
N GLY A 46 -3.52 -26.30 -5.18
CA GLY A 46 -4.13 -26.39 -6.51
C GLY A 46 -4.87 -25.10 -6.87
N LEU A 47 -6.09 -25.22 -7.44
CA LEU A 47 -6.90 -24.04 -7.74
C LEU A 47 -7.43 -23.42 -6.45
N PRO A 48 -7.12 -22.14 -6.17
CA PRO A 48 -7.56 -21.49 -4.94
C PRO A 48 -9.05 -21.15 -4.98
N PRO A 49 -9.72 -21.06 -3.81
CA PRO A 49 -11.07 -20.55 -3.71
C PRO A 49 -11.16 -19.13 -4.29
N LEU A 50 -12.14 -18.91 -5.18
CA LEU A 50 -12.24 -17.64 -5.93
C LEU A 50 -12.44 -16.41 -5.01
N VAL A 51 -13.34 -16.54 -4.01
CA VAL A 51 -13.69 -15.41 -3.14
C VAL A 51 -12.51 -14.93 -2.28
N PRO A 52 -11.78 -15.79 -1.55
CA PRO A 52 -10.55 -15.37 -0.84
C PRO A 52 -9.48 -14.84 -1.78
N THR A 53 -9.33 -15.40 -2.98
CA THR A 53 -8.35 -14.91 -3.96
C THR A 53 -8.66 -13.48 -4.41
N ILE A 54 -9.92 -13.19 -4.74
CA ILE A 54 -10.37 -11.82 -5.05
C ILE A 54 -10.15 -10.90 -3.84
N ALA A 55 -10.47 -11.38 -2.64
CA ALA A 55 -10.24 -10.61 -1.41
C ALA A 55 -8.76 -10.23 -1.24
N VAL A 56 -7.83 -11.14 -1.50
CA VAL A 56 -6.38 -10.89 -1.47
C VAL A 56 -5.97 -9.87 -2.52
N MET A 57 -6.46 -10.00 -3.75
CA MET A 57 -6.12 -9.08 -4.83
C MET A 57 -6.63 -7.66 -4.57
N VAL A 58 -7.90 -7.52 -4.18
CA VAL A 58 -8.52 -6.21 -3.88
C VAL A 58 -8.02 -5.66 -2.56
N GLY A 59 -8.12 -6.44 -1.47
CA GLY A 59 -7.70 -6.04 -0.14
C GLY A 59 -6.19 -5.76 -0.07
N GLY A 60 -5.37 -6.59 -0.72
CA GLY A 60 -3.92 -6.37 -0.84
C GLY A 60 -3.57 -5.09 -1.60
N THR A 61 -4.29 -4.80 -2.70
CA THR A 61 -4.15 -3.52 -3.43
C THR A 61 -4.43 -2.33 -2.51
N LEU A 62 -5.52 -2.38 -1.76
CA LEU A 62 -5.91 -1.32 -0.83
C LEU A 62 -4.92 -1.17 0.32
N ALA A 63 -4.46 -2.29 0.91
CA ALA A 63 -3.45 -2.30 1.98
C ALA A 63 -2.13 -1.67 1.52
N ALA A 64 -1.60 -2.13 0.39
CA ALA A 64 -0.37 -1.61 -0.18
C ALA A 64 -0.52 -0.13 -0.59
N GLY A 65 -1.67 0.25 -1.15
CA GLY A 65 -2.01 1.64 -1.46
C GLY A 65 -2.05 2.53 -0.22
N SER A 66 -2.65 2.05 0.87
CA SER A 66 -2.67 2.72 2.18
C SER A 66 -1.24 2.97 2.69
N ALA A 67 -0.45 1.90 2.81
CA ALA A 67 0.93 1.95 3.31
C ALA A 67 1.81 2.90 2.47
N ASN A 68 1.72 2.83 1.15
CA ASN A 68 2.45 3.69 0.23
C ASN A 68 2.01 5.15 0.31
N THR A 69 0.72 5.41 0.56
CA THR A 69 0.19 6.77 0.74
C THR A 69 0.77 7.41 2.01
N PHE A 70 0.76 6.71 3.15
CA PHE A 70 1.41 7.19 4.38
C PHE A 70 2.90 7.45 4.17
N ASN A 71 3.61 6.52 3.53
CA ASN A 71 5.02 6.71 3.19
C ASN A 71 5.25 7.96 2.32
N SER A 72 4.42 8.19 1.29
CA SER A 72 4.56 9.33 0.39
C SER A 72 4.29 10.67 1.09
N VAL A 73 3.35 10.70 2.03
CA VAL A 73 3.04 11.89 2.84
C VAL A 73 4.16 12.20 3.84
N TYR A 74 4.68 11.16 4.49
CA TYR A 74 5.75 11.33 5.49
C TYR A 74 7.07 11.77 4.87
N ASP A 75 7.42 11.19 3.72
CA ASP A 75 8.70 11.45 3.04
C ASP A 75 8.70 12.71 2.16
N ARG A 76 7.61 13.48 2.10
CA ARG A 76 7.45 14.62 1.18
C ARG A 76 8.57 15.66 1.27
N ASP A 77 9.13 15.86 2.47
CA ASP A 77 10.25 16.79 2.74
C ASP A 77 11.55 16.29 2.10
N ILE A 78 11.89 15.03 2.29
CA ILE A 78 13.07 14.40 1.67
C ILE A 78 12.86 14.27 0.15
N ASP A 79 11.68 13.85 -0.28
CA ASP A 79 11.35 13.70 -1.71
C ASP A 79 11.49 15.02 -2.47
N ALA A 80 11.19 16.15 -1.85
CA ALA A 80 11.36 17.48 -2.45
C ALA A 80 12.82 17.85 -2.72
N LEU A 81 13.77 17.30 -1.97
CA LEU A 81 15.21 17.55 -2.10
C LEU A 81 15.88 16.57 -3.09
N MET A 82 15.24 15.49 -3.47
CA MET A 82 15.83 14.44 -4.30
C MET A 82 15.43 14.61 -5.78
N GLY A 83 16.40 14.69 -6.69
CA GLY A 83 16.18 14.85 -8.13
C GLY A 83 15.27 13.79 -8.78
N ARG A 84 15.19 12.57 -8.19
CA ARG A 84 14.33 11.49 -8.68
C ARG A 84 12.88 11.60 -8.21
N THR A 85 12.62 12.25 -7.09
CA THR A 85 11.34 12.20 -6.37
C THR A 85 10.67 13.55 -6.15
N PHE A 86 11.34 14.66 -6.46
CA PHE A 86 10.80 16.02 -6.28
C PHE A 86 9.46 16.25 -7.02
N HIS A 87 9.21 15.51 -8.10
CA HIS A 87 7.99 15.59 -8.89
C HIS A 87 6.80 14.78 -8.32
N ARG A 88 6.98 14.13 -7.16
CA ARG A 88 5.88 13.39 -6.51
C ARG A 88 4.79 14.35 -6.03
N PRO A 89 3.49 13.98 -6.15
CA PRO A 89 2.38 14.86 -5.81
C PRO A 89 2.40 15.40 -4.37
N ALA A 90 2.86 14.60 -3.39
CA ALA A 90 3.00 15.04 -2.02
C ALA A 90 4.16 16.03 -1.83
N ALA A 91 5.30 15.81 -2.51
CA ALA A 91 6.46 16.70 -2.47
C ALA A 91 6.16 18.05 -3.14
N MET A 92 5.37 18.04 -4.23
CA MET A 92 4.93 19.24 -4.93
C MET A 92 3.75 19.98 -4.25
N GLY A 93 3.20 19.45 -3.15
CA GLY A 93 2.05 20.04 -2.47
C GLY A 93 0.71 19.93 -3.22
N VAL A 94 0.66 19.14 -4.33
CA VAL A 94 -0.58 18.92 -5.11
C VAL A 94 -1.63 18.18 -4.30
N VAL A 95 -1.19 17.27 -3.40
CA VAL A 95 -2.03 16.60 -2.41
C VAL A 95 -1.62 17.10 -1.03
N SER A 96 -2.56 17.67 -0.29
CA SER A 96 -2.32 18.13 1.07
C SER A 96 -2.04 16.96 2.02
N VAL A 97 -1.29 17.21 3.09
CA VAL A 97 -1.00 16.21 4.13
C VAL A 97 -2.28 15.60 4.69
N ARG A 98 -3.29 16.44 4.98
CA ARG A 98 -4.58 15.98 5.51
C ARG A 98 -5.31 15.05 4.54
N ALA A 99 -5.35 15.42 3.26
CA ALA A 99 -5.98 14.59 2.22
C ALA A 99 -5.25 13.26 2.03
N GLY A 100 -3.91 13.26 2.06
CA GLY A 100 -3.12 12.04 1.98
C GLY A 100 -3.30 11.12 3.19
N ILE A 101 -3.34 11.68 4.42
CA ILE A 101 -3.63 10.88 5.63
C ILE A 101 -5.05 10.29 5.57
N ALA A 102 -6.05 11.08 5.22
CA ALA A 102 -7.43 10.61 5.06
C ALA A 102 -7.52 9.48 4.03
N GLN A 103 -6.86 9.62 2.86
CA GLN A 103 -6.78 8.57 1.85
C GLN A 103 -6.14 7.30 2.41
N GLY A 104 -5.01 7.41 3.12
CA GLY A 104 -4.34 6.27 3.73
C GLY A 104 -5.25 5.52 4.70
N ILE A 105 -5.97 6.25 5.58
CA ILE A 105 -6.92 5.65 6.54
C ILE A 105 -8.06 4.95 5.79
N VAL A 106 -8.70 5.62 4.83
CA VAL A 106 -9.83 5.05 4.07
C VAL A 106 -9.41 3.78 3.35
N LEU A 107 -8.26 3.77 2.65
CA LEU A 107 -7.75 2.58 1.98
C LEU A 107 -7.45 1.44 2.96
N GLY A 108 -6.87 1.75 4.13
CA GLY A 108 -6.58 0.76 5.16
C GLY A 108 -7.84 0.13 5.76
N VAL A 109 -8.84 0.93 6.06
CA VAL A 109 -10.14 0.45 6.56
C VAL A 109 -10.84 -0.40 5.52
N LEU A 110 -10.89 0.05 4.26
CA LEU A 110 -11.50 -0.72 3.17
C LEU A 110 -10.76 -2.04 2.93
N SER A 111 -9.42 -2.06 3.00
CA SER A 111 -8.65 -3.30 2.93
C SER A 111 -9.05 -4.30 4.02
N ALA A 112 -9.09 -3.83 5.27
CA ALA A 112 -9.46 -4.69 6.40
C ALA A 112 -10.90 -5.23 6.26
N LEU A 113 -11.84 -4.40 5.83
CA LEU A 113 -13.23 -4.79 5.60
C LEU A 113 -13.35 -5.83 4.48
N VAL A 114 -12.69 -5.63 3.34
CA VAL A 114 -12.69 -6.59 2.22
C VAL A 114 -12.15 -7.94 2.67
N LEU A 115 -10.98 -7.95 3.34
CA LEU A 115 -10.36 -9.19 3.82
C LEU A 115 -11.19 -9.87 4.92
N LEU A 116 -11.78 -9.09 5.83
CA LEU A 116 -12.62 -9.63 6.90
C LEU A 116 -13.89 -10.30 6.36
N LEU A 117 -14.57 -9.65 5.41
CA LEU A 117 -15.86 -10.10 4.89
C LEU A 117 -15.74 -11.19 3.83
N MET A 118 -14.67 -11.17 3.02
CA MET A 118 -14.51 -12.08 1.88
C MET A 118 -13.47 -13.18 2.11
N ALA A 119 -12.65 -13.07 3.16
CA ALA A 119 -11.69 -14.11 3.52
C ALA A 119 -11.84 -14.48 5.01
N ASN A 120 -11.07 -13.85 5.91
CA ASN A 120 -11.15 -14.13 7.37
C ASN A 120 -10.53 -13.01 8.20
N ALA A 121 -10.76 -13.09 9.52
CA ALA A 121 -10.25 -12.10 10.48
C ALA A 121 -8.71 -12.08 10.56
N LEU A 122 -8.04 -13.22 10.35
CA LEU A 122 -6.57 -13.31 10.42
C LEU A 122 -5.94 -12.53 9.27
N SER A 123 -6.41 -12.71 8.03
CA SER A 123 -5.90 -11.95 6.88
C SER A 123 -6.18 -10.44 7.00
N ALA A 124 -7.34 -10.05 7.55
CA ALA A 124 -7.66 -8.66 7.84
C ALA A 124 -6.71 -8.07 8.90
N LEU A 125 -6.45 -8.79 10.00
CA LEU A 125 -5.50 -8.38 11.03
C LEU A 125 -4.08 -8.23 10.47
N LEU A 126 -3.62 -9.21 9.69
CA LEU A 126 -2.30 -9.17 9.06
C LEU A 126 -2.15 -7.97 8.12
N SER A 127 -3.21 -7.59 7.39
CA SER A 127 -3.18 -6.39 6.54
C SER A 127 -3.00 -5.10 7.34
N LEU A 128 -3.69 -4.97 8.48
CA LEU A 128 -3.52 -3.83 9.38
C LEU A 128 -2.12 -3.80 10.01
N VAL A 129 -1.61 -4.95 10.44
CA VAL A 129 -0.24 -5.09 10.94
C VAL A 129 0.78 -4.70 9.87
N ALA A 130 0.59 -5.14 8.62
CA ALA A 130 1.46 -4.77 7.51
C ALA A 130 1.48 -3.26 7.26
N ILE A 131 0.29 -2.62 7.22
CA ILE A 131 0.17 -1.17 7.06
C ILE A 131 0.87 -0.44 8.21
N ALA A 132 0.60 -0.83 9.46
CA ALA A 132 1.20 -0.22 10.64
C ALA A 132 2.72 -0.41 10.66
N PHE A 133 3.20 -1.63 10.39
CA PHE A 133 4.63 -1.91 10.34
C PHE A 133 5.34 -1.08 9.25
N TYR A 134 4.79 -1.03 8.04
CA TYR A 134 5.40 -0.27 6.95
C TYR A 134 5.31 1.25 7.19
N ALA A 135 4.17 1.76 7.64
CA ALA A 135 4.00 3.19 7.85
C ALA A 135 4.76 3.69 9.09
N VAL A 136 4.64 3.01 10.23
CA VAL A 136 5.22 3.48 11.50
C VAL A 136 6.64 2.96 11.65
N VAL A 137 6.84 1.64 11.69
CA VAL A 137 8.16 1.07 12.02
C VAL A 137 9.17 1.38 10.91
N TYR A 138 8.85 1.00 9.68
CA TYR A 138 9.78 1.22 8.57
C TYR A 138 9.90 2.70 8.20
N THR A 139 8.80 3.38 7.88
CA THR A 139 8.87 4.74 7.32
C THR A 139 9.20 5.80 8.36
N MET A 140 8.51 5.81 9.51
CA MET A 140 8.68 6.89 10.51
C MET A 140 9.88 6.65 11.42
N VAL A 141 10.14 5.40 11.82
CA VAL A 141 11.19 5.11 12.81
C VAL A 141 12.51 4.74 12.13
N LEU A 142 12.55 3.68 11.32
CA LEU A 142 13.81 3.10 10.85
C LEU A 142 14.43 3.88 9.69
N LYS A 143 13.65 4.31 8.73
CA LYS A 143 14.13 4.87 7.46
C LYS A 143 15.06 6.06 7.64
N ARG A 144 14.85 6.89 8.65
CA ARG A 144 15.64 8.09 8.94
C ARG A 144 16.72 7.87 10.00
N ARG A 145 16.82 6.69 10.61
CA ARG A 145 17.69 6.45 11.77
C ARG A 145 18.77 5.39 11.55
N THR A 146 18.54 4.45 10.64
CA THR A 146 19.47 3.34 10.46
C THR A 146 19.52 2.83 9.02
N PRO A 147 20.70 2.45 8.49
CA PRO A 147 20.82 1.80 7.19
C PRO A 147 20.17 0.40 7.16
N GLN A 148 19.92 -0.22 8.31
CA GLN A 148 19.20 -1.50 8.42
C GLN A 148 17.72 -1.40 7.99
N ASN A 149 17.20 -0.20 7.74
CA ASN A 149 15.85 0.00 7.21
C ASN A 149 15.57 -0.84 5.96
N ILE A 150 16.59 -1.12 5.13
CA ILE A 150 16.46 -1.94 3.92
C ILE A 150 16.04 -3.37 4.25
N VAL A 151 16.63 -3.98 5.30
CA VAL A 151 16.31 -5.33 5.77
C VAL A 151 14.86 -5.39 6.29
N TRP A 152 14.49 -4.44 7.11
CA TRP A 152 13.13 -4.35 7.66
C TRP A 152 12.08 -3.99 6.60
N GLY A 153 12.46 -3.20 5.59
CA GLY A 153 11.63 -2.96 4.41
C GLY A 153 11.40 -4.24 3.60
N GLY A 154 12.43 -5.10 3.50
CA GLY A 154 12.30 -6.45 2.93
C GLY A 154 11.33 -7.33 3.72
N ALA A 155 11.39 -7.30 5.05
CA ALA A 155 10.45 -8.03 5.91
C ALA A 155 8.99 -7.56 5.68
N ALA A 156 8.76 -6.26 5.49
CA ALA A 156 7.43 -5.76 5.09
C ALA A 156 6.97 -6.35 3.74
N GLY A 157 7.91 -6.61 2.82
CA GLY A 157 7.64 -7.25 1.52
C GLY A 157 7.17 -8.70 1.60
N CYS A 158 7.36 -9.38 2.74
CA CYS A 158 6.85 -10.74 2.97
C CYS A 158 5.36 -10.76 3.38
N MET A 159 4.81 -9.63 3.84
CA MET A 159 3.43 -9.57 4.34
C MET A 159 2.37 -9.99 3.32
N PRO A 160 2.45 -9.66 2.01
CA PRO A 160 1.50 -10.14 1.02
C PRO A 160 1.39 -11.68 0.95
N VAL A 161 2.52 -12.38 1.14
CA VAL A 161 2.56 -13.85 1.18
C VAL A 161 1.80 -14.37 2.40
N LEU A 162 2.07 -13.81 3.59
CA LEU A 162 1.39 -14.20 4.83
C LEU A 162 -0.13 -13.93 4.76
N ILE A 163 -0.52 -12.77 4.22
CA ILE A 163 -1.93 -12.40 4.05
C ILE A 163 -2.61 -13.38 3.08
N ALA A 164 -1.99 -13.69 1.94
CA ALA A 164 -2.53 -14.59 0.94
C ALA A 164 -2.67 -16.03 1.48
N TRP A 165 -1.66 -16.52 2.20
CA TRP A 165 -1.72 -17.81 2.87
C TRP A 165 -2.85 -17.87 3.89
N ALA A 166 -2.90 -16.91 4.80
CA ALA A 166 -3.94 -16.83 5.83
C ALA A 166 -5.35 -16.70 5.25
N ALA A 167 -5.51 -15.97 4.13
CA ALA A 167 -6.80 -15.78 3.48
C ALA A 167 -7.38 -17.11 2.96
N VAL A 168 -6.53 -18.01 2.48
CA VAL A 168 -6.93 -19.31 1.92
C VAL A 168 -7.06 -20.39 2.99
N THR A 169 -6.09 -20.46 3.93
CA THR A 169 -6.00 -21.55 4.92
C THR A 169 -6.67 -21.24 6.25
N GLY A 170 -6.91 -19.96 6.55
CA GLY A 170 -7.40 -19.53 7.87
C GLY A 170 -6.36 -19.60 8.98
N SER A 171 -5.11 -19.97 8.70
CA SER A 171 -4.05 -20.18 9.68
C SER A 171 -2.68 -19.77 9.16
N LEU A 172 -1.68 -19.73 10.08
CA LEU A 172 -0.26 -19.56 9.75
C LEU A 172 0.55 -20.77 10.28
N THR A 173 0.00 -21.94 10.16
CA THR A 173 0.72 -23.19 10.48
C THR A 173 1.56 -23.64 9.29
N TRP A 174 2.71 -24.23 9.60
CA TRP A 174 3.65 -24.85 8.65
C TRP A 174 3.11 -26.20 8.18
#